data_50566289709d4ef917690745f7cf783a
#
_entry.id   50566289709d4ef917690745f7cf783a
#
_cell.length_a   1.000
_cell.length_b   1.000
_cell.length_c   1.000
_cell.angle_alpha   90.00
_cell.angle_beta   90.00
_cell.angle_gamma   90.00
#
_symmetry.space_group_name_H-M   'P 1'
#
loop_
_entity.id
_entity.type
_entity.pdbx_description
1 polymer ?
#
loop_
_entity_poly.entity_id
_entity_poly.type
_entity_poly.pdbx_seq_one_letter_code
_entity_poly.pdbx_strand_id
1 'polypeptide(L)'
;MGRFMEQIGRKLPLIIRKSVTEEDGMGLEEIRARVGQSMEFCYGNGEVKRMEKIGKSEMEEFLNYLSGYSLYAYEEEIRQGFFTIEGGHRVGIAGHTSCGMEGKGNLGQILSVRDINGVNVRVAHEHKGCARELVPLLWKDGVLGNTLILARPGVGKTTYLRDCIRILAGSGQNEGMKICVVDERSEIAASCQGVPQNDLGMRTDVLDNCPKSQGMRMVLRSMSPQIIAMDELGGEEDFEMLYQIIYSGSRILGTVHGDSLLDIVKKPYIQNLLKENMLQRLVWIQKADNGERTVKVYDERLEEVC
;
A
#
# COMPACT_ATOMS: atom_id res chain seq x y z
N MET A 1 0.92 -25.94 6.07
CA MET A 1 -0.08 -25.63 5.03
C MET A 1 0.37 -24.31 4.43
N GLY A 2 0.46 -24.17 3.12
CA GLY A 2 1.04 -22.97 2.52
C GLY A 2 0.08 -21.80 2.56
N ARG A 3 0.66 -20.62 2.52
CA ARG A 3 -0.03 -19.33 2.69
C ARG A 3 -1.11 -19.07 1.63
N PHE A 4 -0.92 -19.56 0.40
CA PHE A 4 -1.86 -19.38 -0.70
C PHE A 4 -3.21 -20.07 -0.46
N MET A 5 -3.19 -21.37 -0.11
CA MET A 5 -4.42 -22.13 0.13
C MET A 5 -5.21 -21.61 1.33
N GLU A 6 -4.54 -21.06 2.34
CA GLU A 6 -5.20 -20.46 3.51
C GLU A 6 -5.89 -19.14 3.18
N GLN A 7 -5.24 -18.27 2.42
CA GLN A 7 -5.69 -16.92 2.17
C GLN A 7 -6.61 -16.78 0.95
N ILE A 8 -6.30 -17.46 -0.15
CA ILE A 8 -7.01 -17.33 -1.42
C ILE A 8 -7.63 -18.65 -1.86
N GLY A 9 -6.87 -19.74 -1.82
CA GLY A 9 -7.30 -21.02 -2.38
C GLY A 9 -8.65 -21.50 -1.84
N ARG A 10 -8.91 -21.30 -0.54
CA ARG A 10 -10.20 -21.63 0.09
C ARG A 10 -11.35 -20.71 -0.33
N LYS A 11 -11.03 -19.54 -0.88
CA LYS A 11 -12.03 -18.57 -1.34
C LYS A 11 -12.40 -18.76 -2.82
N LEU A 12 -11.70 -19.65 -3.53
CA LEU A 12 -12.05 -20.00 -4.92
C LEU A 12 -13.36 -20.81 -4.99
N PRO A 13 -14.13 -20.71 -6.11
CA PRO A 13 -15.29 -21.55 -6.33
C PRO A 13 -14.95 -23.03 -6.24
N LEU A 14 -15.88 -23.85 -5.78
CA LEU A 14 -15.65 -25.28 -5.54
C LEU A 14 -15.13 -26.02 -6.77
N ILE A 15 -15.62 -25.67 -7.96
CA ILE A 15 -15.17 -26.27 -9.23
C ILE A 15 -13.68 -26.03 -9.48
N ILE A 16 -13.17 -24.84 -9.15
CA ILE A 16 -11.77 -24.44 -9.31
C ILE A 16 -10.92 -25.02 -8.17
N ARG A 17 -11.42 -24.94 -6.93
CA ARG A 17 -10.70 -25.38 -5.72
C ARG A 17 -10.22 -26.81 -5.77
N LYS A 18 -10.96 -27.69 -6.47
CA LYS A 18 -10.62 -29.12 -6.59
C LYS A 18 -9.35 -29.38 -7.40
N SER A 19 -8.99 -28.46 -8.30
CA SER A 19 -7.85 -28.61 -9.22
C SER A 19 -6.66 -27.72 -8.85
N VAL A 20 -6.78 -26.93 -7.77
CA VAL A 20 -5.74 -25.97 -7.33
C VAL A 20 -4.94 -26.54 -6.17
N THR A 21 -3.62 -26.36 -6.23
CA THR A 21 -2.66 -26.76 -5.22
C THR A 21 -1.91 -25.56 -4.64
N GLU A 22 -1.07 -25.77 -3.64
CA GLU A 22 -0.22 -24.70 -3.08
C GLU A 22 0.81 -24.18 -4.10
N GLU A 23 1.25 -25.02 -5.03
CA GLU A 23 2.20 -24.65 -6.09
C GLU A 23 1.63 -23.59 -7.02
N ASP A 24 0.30 -23.59 -7.24
CA ASP A 24 -0.38 -22.58 -8.05
C ASP A 24 -0.30 -21.18 -7.45
N GLY A 25 0.04 -21.04 -6.18
CA GLY A 25 0.27 -19.76 -5.51
C GLY A 25 1.66 -19.18 -5.71
N MET A 26 2.63 -19.99 -6.17
CA MET A 26 4.01 -19.53 -6.33
C MET A 26 4.14 -18.57 -7.53
N GLY A 27 4.53 -17.32 -7.25
CA GLY A 27 4.66 -16.29 -8.28
C GLY A 27 3.35 -15.82 -8.90
N LEU A 28 2.21 -16.19 -8.30
CA LEU A 28 0.88 -15.76 -8.73
C LEU A 28 0.70 -14.26 -8.41
N GLU A 29 0.39 -13.46 -9.42
CA GLU A 29 0.15 -12.02 -9.27
C GLU A 29 -1.33 -11.65 -9.33
N GLU A 30 -2.11 -12.34 -10.20
CA GLU A 30 -3.52 -12.03 -10.36
C GLU A 30 -4.35 -13.29 -10.60
N ILE A 31 -5.60 -13.27 -10.12
CA ILE A 31 -6.66 -14.22 -10.49
C ILE A 31 -7.76 -13.43 -11.17
N ARG A 32 -8.05 -13.75 -12.42
CA ARG A 32 -9.09 -13.09 -13.21
C ARG A 32 -10.26 -14.01 -13.48
N ALA A 33 -11.43 -13.61 -13.03
CA ALA A 33 -12.69 -14.32 -13.21
C ALA A 33 -13.65 -13.47 -14.04
N ARG A 34 -14.28 -14.05 -15.05
CA ARG A 34 -15.32 -13.41 -15.88
C ARG A 34 -16.42 -14.40 -16.19
N VAL A 35 -17.66 -13.99 -16.04
CA VAL A 35 -18.82 -14.85 -16.32
C VAL A 35 -18.77 -15.35 -17.77
N GLY A 36 -18.88 -16.65 -17.96
CA GLY A 36 -18.84 -17.32 -19.25
C GLY A 36 -17.43 -17.56 -19.81
N GLN A 37 -16.36 -17.22 -19.07
CA GLN A 37 -14.98 -17.43 -19.47
C GLN A 37 -14.25 -18.38 -18.51
N SER A 38 -13.12 -18.92 -18.96
CA SER A 38 -12.18 -19.63 -18.07
C SER A 38 -11.60 -18.68 -17.06
N MET A 39 -11.48 -19.11 -15.80
CA MET A 39 -10.74 -18.37 -14.79
C MET A 39 -9.24 -18.40 -15.13
N GLU A 40 -8.55 -17.26 -15.02
CA GLU A 40 -7.16 -17.13 -15.38
C GLU A 40 -6.32 -16.85 -14.14
N PHE A 41 -5.23 -17.59 -13.97
CA PHE A 41 -4.16 -17.35 -13.00
C PHE A 41 -2.99 -16.77 -13.76
N CYS A 42 -2.63 -15.51 -13.44
CA CYS A 42 -1.58 -14.76 -14.12
C CYS A 42 -0.35 -14.67 -13.20
N TYR A 43 0.81 -15.05 -13.72
CA TYR A 43 2.07 -15.12 -13.00
C TYR A 43 3.02 -14.02 -13.41
N GLY A 44 3.95 -13.64 -12.52
CA GLY A 44 4.90 -12.56 -12.74
C GLY A 44 5.90 -12.80 -13.88
N ASN A 45 6.06 -14.05 -14.31
CA ASN A 45 6.86 -14.43 -15.48
C ASN A 45 6.10 -14.25 -16.83
N GLY A 46 4.85 -13.78 -16.78
CA GLY A 46 3.98 -13.62 -17.95
C GLY A 46 3.18 -14.88 -18.33
N GLU A 47 3.33 -15.97 -17.59
CA GLU A 47 2.53 -17.18 -17.79
C GLU A 47 1.07 -16.95 -17.36
N VAL A 48 0.13 -17.56 -18.09
CA VAL A 48 -1.30 -17.56 -17.77
C VAL A 48 -1.82 -18.99 -17.78
N LYS A 49 -2.17 -19.50 -16.60
CA LYS A 49 -2.85 -20.80 -16.45
C LYS A 49 -4.36 -20.58 -16.51
N ARG A 50 -5.02 -21.28 -17.45
CA ARG A 50 -6.48 -21.24 -17.59
C ARG A 50 -7.11 -22.43 -16.89
N MET A 51 -8.06 -22.10 -16.02
CA MET A 51 -8.86 -23.05 -15.27
C MET A 51 -10.23 -23.27 -15.96
N GLU A 52 -11.14 -23.96 -15.29
CA GLU A 52 -12.48 -24.20 -15.79
C GLU A 52 -13.25 -22.89 -16.05
N LYS A 53 -14.24 -22.97 -16.93
CA LYS A 53 -15.19 -21.88 -17.17
C LYS A 53 -16.09 -21.70 -15.94
N ILE A 54 -16.37 -20.44 -15.61
CA ILE A 54 -17.28 -20.09 -14.53
C ILE A 54 -18.54 -19.42 -15.08
N GLY A 55 -19.69 -19.81 -14.57
CA GLY A 55 -20.97 -19.18 -14.85
C GLY A 55 -21.32 -18.11 -13.79
N LYS A 56 -22.58 -17.67 -13.81
CA LYS A 56 -23.08 -16.71 -12.81
C LYS A 56 -23.08 -17.29 -11.39
N SER A 57 -23.44 -18.55 -11.23
CA SER A 57 -23.47 -19.25 -9.93
C SER A 57 -22.09 -19.31 -9.29
N GLU A 58 -21.08 -19.69 -10.07
CA GLU A 58 -19.69 -19.77 -9.58
C GLU A 58 -19.10 -18.36 -9.30
N MET A 59 -19.54 -17.33 -10.05
CA MET A 59 -19.17 -15.95 -9.77
C MET A 59 -19.79 -15.47 -8.45
N GLU A 60 -21.04 -15.75 -8.18
CA GLU A 60 -21.71 -15.44 -6.93
C GLU A 60 -21.06 -16.18 -5.74
N GLU A 61 -20.76 -17.47 -5.94
CA GLU A 61 -20.02 -18.27 -4.95
C GLU A 61 -18.65 -17.65 -4.64
N PHE A 62 -17.91 -17.25 -5.67
CA PHE A 62 -16.60 -16.63 -5.53
C PHE A 62 -16.67 -15.31 -4.73
N LEU A 63 -17.59 -14.42 -5.09
CA LEU A 63 -17.83 -13.17 -4.39
C LEU A 63 -18.21 -13.40 -2.92
N ASN A 64 -19.07 -14.38 -2.65
CA ASN A 64 -19.47 -14.71 -1.29
C ASN A 64 -18.28 -15.20 -0.46
N TYR A 65 -17.42 -16.04 -1.01
CA TYR A 65 -16.21 -16.49 -0.30
C TYR A 65 -15.19 -15.39 -0.12
N LEU A 66 -14.99 -14.52 -1.11
CA LEU A 66 -14.07 -13.38 -1.00
C LEU A 66 -14.52 -12.37 0.06
N SER A 67 -15.84 -12.10 0.12
CA SER A 67 -16.42 -11.12 1.06
C SER A 67 -16.81 -11.70 2.43
N GLY A 68 -16.59 -13.01 2.65
CA GLY A 68 -17.06 -13.67 3.86
C GLY A 68 -18.59 -13.63 3.99
N TYR A 69 -19.33 -13.75 2.89
CA TYR A 69 -20.79 -13.66 2.78
C TYR A 69 -21.37 -12.29 3.15
N SER A 70 -20.56 -11.23 3.17
CA SER A 70 -21.01 -9.88 3.52
C SER A 70 -20.45 -8.84 2.55
N LEU A 71 -20.81 -8.93 1.28
CA LEU A 71 -20.38 -7.96 0.26
C LEU A 71 -20.83 -6.53 0.62
N TYR A 72 -21.93 -6.41 1.35
CA TYR A 72 -22.44 -5.13 1.83
C TYR A 72 -21.47 -4.42 2.80
N ALA A 73 -20.69 -5.16 3.57
CA ALA A 73 -19.70 -4.59 4.47
C ALA A 73 -18.57 -3.82 3.73
N TYR A 74 -18.41 -4.07 2.45
CA TYR A 74 -17.40 -3.42 1.58
C TYR A 74 -18.00 -2.39 0.62
N GLU A 75 -19.24 -1.91 0.88
CA GLU A 75 -19.95 -1.03 -0.08
C GLU A 75 -19.18 0.26 -0.37
N GLU A 76 -18.55 0.88 0.62
CA GLU A 76 -17.76 2.10 0.44
C GLU A 76 -16.50 1.85 -0.40
N GLU A 77 -15.78 0.77 -0.14
CA GLU A 77 -14.60 0.38 -0.88
C GLU A 77 -14.94 -0.02 -2.31
N ILE A 78 -16.06 -0.75 -2.50
CA ILE A 78 -16.58 -1.14 -3.80
C ILE A 78 -16.91 0.08 -4.67
N ARG A 79 -17.40 1.18 -4.08
CA ARG A 79 -17.60 2.45 -4.80
C ARG A 79 -16.28 3.04 -5.32
N GLN A 80 -15.16 2.74 -4.67
CA GLN A 80 -13.81 3.10 -5.11
C GLN A 80 -13.22 2.11 -6.12
N GLY A 81 -13.94 1.01 -6.43
CA GLY A 81 -13.59 0.03 -7.45
C GLY A 81 -12.91 -1.24 -6.95
N PHE A 82 -12.55 -1.36 -5.67
CA PHE A 82 -11.96 -2.56 -5.08
C PHE A 82 -12.22 -2.63 -3.58
N PHE A 83 -12.07 -3.81 -3.01
CA PHE A 83 -11.98 -4.01 -1.56
C PHE A 83 -10.79 -4.93 -1.23
N THR A 84 -10.31 -4.86 0.02
CA THR A 84 -9.18 -5.66 0.48
C THR A 84 -9.68 -6.83 1.32
N ILE A 85 -9.15 -8.01 1.05
CA ILE A 85 -9.44 -9.24 1.82
C ILE A 85 -8.25 -9.63 2.69
N GLU A 86 -8.49 -10.57 3.60
CA GLU A 86 -7.47 -11.17 4.45
C GLU A 86 -6.24 -11.58 3.65
N GLY A 87 -5.05 -11.23 4.15
CA GLY A 87 -3.78 -11.38 3.46
C GLY A 87 -3.38 -10.15 2.63
N GLY A 88 -4.19 -9.08 2.63
CA GLY A 88 -3.89 -7.82 1.92
C GLY A 88 -4.14 -7.87 0.42
N HIS A 89 -4.83 -8.92 -0.06
CA HIS A 89 -5.15 -9.06 -1.47
C HIS A 89 -6.25 -8.08 -1.88
N ARG A 90 -6.07 -7.38 -3.01
CA ARG A 90 -7.07 -6.44 -3.53
C ARG A 90 -7.99 -7.11 -4.52
N VAL A 91 -9.29 -6.95 -4.32
CA VAL A 91 -10.35 -7.51 -5.16
C VAL A 91 -11.02 -6.38 -5.93
N GLY A 92 -10.67 -6.23 -7.20
CA GLY A 92 -11.34 -5.34 -8.14
C GLY A 92 -12.58 -6.02 -8.71
N ILE A 93 -13.66 -5.27 -8.91
CA ILE A 93 -14.91 -5.79 -9.45
C ILE A 93 -15.35 -5.02 -10.69
N ALA A 94 -16.03 -5.72 -11.59
CA ALA A 94 -16.69 -5.15 -12.76
C ALA A 94 -18.14 -5.63 -12.85
N GLY A 95 -19.04 -4.72 -13.18
CA GLY A 95 -20.48 -5.01 -13.25
C GLY A 95 -21.28 -3.81 -13.71
N HIS A 96 -22.57 -3.82 -13.47
CA HIS A 96 -23.46 -2.71 -13.76
C HIS A 96 -23.39 -1.66 -12.64
N THR A 97 -23.07 -0.41 -13.00
CA THR A 97 -22.99 0.69 -12.02
C THR A 97 -24.28 1.50 -12.01
N SER A 98 -24.71 1.93 -10.82
CA SER A 98 -25.67 3.03 -10.66
C SER A 98 -24.91 4.29 -10.24
N CYS A 99 -25.23 5.40 -10.89
CA CYS A 99 -24.60 6.70 -10.62
C CYS A 99 -25.65 7.70 -10.11
N GLY A 100 -25.21 8.60 -9.23
CA GLY A 100 -25.99 9.79 -8.87
C GLY A 100 -26.13 10.72 -10.06
N MET A 101 -27.12 11.61 -10.04
CA MET A 101 -27.23 12.69 -11.03
C MET A 101 -26.58 13.95 -10.48
N GLU A 102 -25.56 14.46 -11.16
CA GLU A 102 -25.09 15.83 -11.01
C GLU A 102 -25.79 16.73 -12.04
N GLY A 103 -26.15 17.94 -11.66
CA GLY A 103 -27.00 18.84 -12.42
C GLY A 103 -26.72 18.91 -13.92
N LYS A 104 -27.78 19.06 -14.74
CA LYS A 104 -27.82 19.05 -16.22
C LYS A 104 -27.60 17.67 -16.90
N GLY A 105 -27.90 16.54 -16.22
CA GLY A 105 -27.90 15.22 -16.86
C GLY A 105 -26.51 14.57 -16.97
N ASN A 106 -25.52 15.08 -16.29
CA ASN A 106 -24.20 14.43 -16.18
C ASN A 106 -24.27 13.30 -15.15
N LEU A 107 -23.62 12.17 -15.47
CA LEU A 107 -23.40 11.07 -14.53
C LEU A 107 -22.48 11.56 -13.41
N GLY A 108 -22.98 11.51 -12.19
CA GLY A 108 -22.24 11.85 -10.98
C GLY A 108 -21.50 10.66 -10.39
N GLN A 109 -21.25 10.72 -9.11
CA GLN A 109 -20.51 9.69 -8.37
C GLN A 109 -21.19 8.31 -8.45
N ILE A 110 -20.39 7.24 -8.54
CA ILE A 110 -20.87 5.86 -8.48
C ILE A 110 -21.50 5.61 -7.11
N LEU A 111 -22.75 5.20 -7.09
CA LEU A 111 -23.51 4.88 -5.87
C LEU A 111 -23.44 3.39 -5.52
N SER A 112 -23.48 2.52 -6.52
CA SER A 112 -23.37 1.07 -6.31
C SER A 112 -22.89 0.35 -7.56
N VAL A 113 -22.37 -0.87 -7.38
CA VAL A 113 -22.05 -1.82 -8.45
C VAL A 113 -22.90 -3.05 -8.25
N ARG A 114 -23.63 -3.47 -9.28
CA ARG A 114 -24.53 -4.64 -9.27
C ARG A 114 -24.21 -5.55 -10.45
N ASP A 115 -24.85 -6.70 -10.50
CA ASP A 115 -24.70 -7.68 -11.60
C ASP A 115 -23.22 -7.90 -11.93
N ILE A 116 -22.42 -8.18 -10.89
CA ILE A 116 -20.98 -8.33 -11.02
C ILE A 116 -20.70 -9.49 -11.98
N ASN A 117 -19.99 -9.19 -13.05
CA ASN A 117 -19.65 -10.13 -14.12
C ASN A 117 -18.14 -10.36 -14.27
N GLY A 118 -17.33 -9.60 -13.55
CA GLY A 118 -15.87 -9.70 -13.53
C GLY A 118 -15.29 -9.44 -12.15
N VAL A 119 -14.30 -10.24 -11.78
CA VAL A 119 -13.51 -10.08 -10.55
C VAL A 119 -12.04 -10.22 -10.90
N ASN A 120 -11.22 -9.36 -10.34
CA ASN A 120 -9.77 -9.43 -10.43
C ASN A 120 -9.17 -9.40 -9.01
N VAL A 121 -8.61 -10.52 -8.56
CA VAL A 121 -7.88 -10.60 -7.30
C VAL A 121 -6.41 -10.34 -7.58
N ARG A 122 -5.88 -9.20 -7.12
CA ARG A 122 -4.44 -8.91 -7.14
C ARG A 122 -3.81 -9.46 -5.88
N VAL A 123 -2.88 -10.39 -6.06
CA VAL A 123 -2.24 -11.11 -4.95
C VAL A 123 -1.18 -10.20 -4.33
N ALA A 124 -1.30 -9.96 -3.03
CA ALA A 124 -0.31 -9.19 -2.29
C ALA A 124 0.93 -10.04 -2.02
N HIS A 125 2.09 -9.47 -2.25
CA HIS A 125 3.38 -10.05 -1.91
C HIS A 125 4.11 -9.13 -0.93
N GLU A 126 4.49 -9.69 0.21
CA GLU A 126 5.25 -8.96 1.21
C GLU A 126 6.76 -9.22 1.03
N HIS A 127 7.52 -8.15 0.88
CA HIS A 127 8.97 -8.20 0.76
C HIS A 127 9.63 -7.64 2.03
N LYS A 128 10.06 -8.53 2.93
CA LYS A 128 10.74 -8.18 4.18
C LYS A 128 12.25 -8.15 4.00
N GLY A 129 12.91 -7.22 4.71
CA GLY A 129 14.36 -7.11 4.79
C GLY A 129 15.00 -6.25 3.71
N CYS A 130 14.24 -5.68 2.78
CA CYS A 130 14.78 -4.80 1.73
C CYS A 130 15.35 -3.49 2.29
N ALA A 131 14.85 -3.02 3.45
CA ALA A 131 15.33 -1.81 4.11
C ALA A 131 16.36 -2.06 5.22
N ARG A 132 16.87 -3.29 5.37
CA ARG A 132 17.80 -3.62 6.47
C ARG A 132 19.08 -2.77 6.43
N GLU A 133 19.65 -2.57 5.25
CA GLU A 133 20.86 -1.76 5.06
C GLU A 133 20.52 -0.25 5.02
N LEU A 134 19.30 0.11 4.66
CA LEU A 134 18.85 1.49 4.60
C LEU A 134 18.63 2.10 5.99
N VAL A 135 17.95 1.38 6.89
CA VAL A 135 17.52 1.93 8.19
C VAL A 135 18.67 2.51 9.03
N PRO A 136 19.87 1.88 9.12
CA PRO A 136 21.00 2.48 9.83
C PRO A 136 21.41 3.85 9.29
N LEU A 137 21.31 4.08 7.98
CA LEU A 137 21.70 5.33 7.32
C LEU A 137 20.69 6.49 7.57
N LEU A 138 19.49 6.16 8.07
CA LEU A 138 18.51 7.15 8.44
C LEU A 138 18.82 7.86 9.77
N TRP A 139 19.75 7.31 10.55
CA TRP A 139 20.16 7.89 11.82
C TRP A 139 21.32 8.86 11.63
N LYS A 140 21.35 9.93 12.43
CA LYS A 140 22.45 10.90 12.53
C LYS A 140 22.65 11.23 14.01
N ASP A 141 23.84 11.04 14.51
CA ASP A 141 24.20 11.34 15.91
C ASP A 141 23.25 10.72 16.95
N GLY A 142 22.77 9.49 16.68
CA GLY A 142 21.83 8.77 17.55
C GLY A 142 20.37 9.23 17.45
N VAL A 143 20.06 10.13 16.52
CA VAL A 143 18.70 10.64 16.27
C VAL A 143 18.23 10.22 14.88
N LEU A 144 17.00 9.71 14.80
CA LEU A 144 16.39 9.42 13.50
C LEU A 144 16.12 10.71 12.73
N GLY A 145 16.60 10.81 11.49
CA GLY A 145 16.36 11.94 10.62
C GLY A 145 14.95 11.93 10.00
N ASN A 146 14.36 13.12 9.82
CA ASN A 146 13.19 13.24 8.97
C ASN A 146 13.54 12.79 7.55
N THR A 147 12.81 11.83 7.02
CA THR A 147 13.18 11.08 5.82
C THR A 147 12.10 11.11 4.76
N LEU A 148 12.49 11.39 3.52
CA LEU A 148 11.64 11.20 2.34
C LEU A 148 12.28 10.19 1.38
N ILE A 149 11.48 9.19 0.98
CA ILE A 149 11.87 8.16 0.01
C ILE A 149 11.33 8.56 -1.36
N LEU A 150 12.24 8.67 -2.30
CA LEU A 150 11.99 9.13 -3.66
C LEU A 150 12.19 7.97 -4.64
N ALA A 151 11.27 7.76 -5.56
CA ALA A 151 11.44 6.92 -6.74
C ALA A 151 10.34 7.17 -7.78
N ARG A 152 10.54 6.65 -8.99
CA ARG A 152 9.49 6.55 -10.00
C ARG A 152 8.37 5.61 -9.56
N PRO A 153 7.16 5.73 -10.15
CA PRO A 153 6.09 4.75 -9.94
C PRO A 153 6.55 3.31 -10.20
N GLY A 154 6.08 2.36 -9.38
CA GLY A 154 6.38 0.93 -9.56
C GLY A 154 7.79 0.47 -9.18
N VAL A 155 8.69 1.35 -8.74
CA VAL A 155 10.06 0.99 -8.35
C VAL A 155 10.12 0.31 -6.97
N GLY A 156 9.13 0.56 -6.11
CA GLY A 156 9.02 -0.09 -4.79
C GLY A 156 9.12 0.85 -3.59
N LYS A 157 8.82 2.15 -3.74
CA LYS A 157 8.81 3.12 -2.62
C LYS A 157 8.05 2.63 -1.40
N THR A 158 6.78 2.25 -1.60
CA THR A 158 5.90 1.75 -0.53
C THR A 158 6.45 0.48 0.11
N THR A 159 7.13 -0.38 -0.66
CA THR A 159 7.79 -1.60 -0.14
C THR A 159 8.92 -1.25 0.82
N TYR A 160 9.79 -0.30 0.44
CA TYR A 160 10.87 0.17 1.32
C TYR A 160 10.33 0.93 2.53
N LEU A 161 9.34 1.81 2.33
CA LEU A 161 8.66 2.53 3.42
C LEU A 161 8.11 1.54 4.46
N ARG A 162 7.38 0.53 4.00
CA ARG A 162 6.79 -0.51 4.85
C ARG A 162 7.84 -1.27 5.66
N ASP A 163 8.93 -1.68 5.02
CA ASP A 163 9.99 -2.43 5.69
C ASP A 163 10.80 -1.54 6.64
N CYS A 164 10.99 -0.24 6.35
CA CYS A 164 11.52 0.73 7.29
C CYS A 164 10.62 0.85 8.54
N ILE A 165 9.31 0.99 8.36
CA ILE A 165 8.34 1.05 9.46
C ILE A 165 8.47 -0.21 10.32
N ARG A 166 8.44 -1.40 9.71
CA ARG A 166 8.55 -2.68 10.40
C ARG A 166 9.81 -2.77 11.24
N ILE A 167 10.96 -2.38 10.70
CA ILE A 167 12.25 -2.44 11.41
C ILE A 167 12.29 -1.42 12.55
N LEU A 168 11.86 -0.18 12.30
CA LEU A 168 11.86 0.90 13.29
C LEU A 168 10.85 0.68 14.42
N ALA A 169 9.70 0.08 14.13
CA ALA A 169 8.69 -0.25 15.14
C ALA A 169 9.07 -1.45 16.02
N GLY A 170 10.15 -2.14 15.68
CA GLY A 170 10.69 -3.25 16.45
C GLY A 170 9.96 -4.57 16.26
N SER A 171 10.62 -5.63 16.67
CA SER A 171 10.10 -6.99 16.67
C SER A 171 10.63 -7.76 17.88
N GLY A 172 9.77 -8.55 18.53
CA GLY A 172 10.17 -9.41 19.62
C GLY A 172 10.65 -8.63 20.87
N GLN A 173 11.91 -8.81 21.27
CA GLN A 173 12.48 -8.19 22.47
C GLN A 173 13.03 -6.77 22.26
N ASN A 174 13.08 -6.28 21.02
CA ASN A 174 13.58 -4.93 20.73
C ASN A 174 12.45 -3.93 20.88
N GLU A 175 12.57 -3.02 21.85
CA GLU A 175 11.68 -1.87 21.99
C GLU A 175 11.87 -0.92 20.82
N GLY A 176 11.01 -1.05 19.80
CA GLY A 176 10.98 -0.13 18.65
C GLY A 176 10.35 1.22 19.00
N MET A 177 10.36 2.12 18.01
CA MET A 177 9.72 3.44 18.11
C MET A 177 8.20 3.34 17.94
N LYS A 178 7.44 4.23 18.59
CA LYS A 178 5.99 4.38 18.38
C LYS A 178 5.75 5.04 17.03
N ILE A 179 5.14 4.32 16.10
CA ILE A 179 4.89 4.79 14.74
C ILE A 179 3.39 4.87 14.49
N CYS A 180 2.92 6.00 13.98
CA CYS A 180 1.59 6.10 13.40
C CYS A 180 1.70 6.16 11.89
N VAL A 181 0.98 5.27 11.21
CA VAL A 181 0.86 5.24 9.76
C VAL A 181 -0.45 5.91 9.36
N VAL A 182 -0.36 6.87 8.44
CA VAL A 182 -1.52 7.45 7.76
C VAL A 182 -1.55 6.89 6.34
N ASP A 183 -2.45 5.94 6.11
CA ASP A 183 -2.54 5.14 4.89
C ASP A 183 -3.79 5.50 4.09
N GLU A 184 -3.69 6.52 3.25
CA GLU A 184 -4.83 7.05 2.49
C GLU A 184 -5.42 6.04 1.50
N ARG A 185 -4.58 5.15 0.95
CA ARG A 185 -4.98 4.21 -0.11
C ARG A 185 -4.86 2.74 0.31
N SER A 186 -4.70 2.46 1.59
CA SER A 186 -4.43 1.12 2.11
C SER A 186 -3.26 0.42 1.39
N GLU A 187 -2.21 1.18 1.04
CA GLU A 187 -1.05 0.63 0.32
C GLU A 187 0.09 0.22 1.24
N ILE A 188 0.22 0.86 2.40
CA ILE A 188 1.23 0.54 3.40
C ILE A 188 0.80 -0.69 4.19
N ALA A 189 -0.33 -0.61 4.86
CA ALA A 189 -0.84 -1.63 5.76
C ALA A 189 -1.64 -2.73 5.04
N ALA A 190 -2.21 -2.42 3.87
CA ALA A 190 -3.16 -3.27 3.16
C ALA A 190 -4.28 -3.75 4.10
N SER A 191 -4.86 -2.84 4.86
CA SER A 191 -5.83 -3.16 5.91
C SER A 191 -7.06 -3.87 5.37
N CYS A 192 -7.52 -4.86 6.12
CA CYS A 192 -8.78 -5.54 5.90
C CYS A 192 -9.66 -5.29 7.12
N GLN A 193 -10.80 -4.63 6.93
CA GLN A 193 -11.71 -4.25 8.04
C GLN A 193 -10.99 -3.54 9.20
N GLY A 194 -10.09 -2.61 8.86
CA GLY A 194 -9.29 -1.84 9.81
C GLY A 194 -8.10 -2.58 10.44
N VAL A 195 -7.88 -3.85 10.10
CA VAL A 195 -6.75 -4.65 10.61
C VAL A 195 -5.63 -4.69 9.58
N PRO A 196 -4.41 -4.21 9.89
CA PRO A 196 -3.25 -4.33 9.02
C PRO A 196 -2.97 -5.78 8.62
N GLN A 197 -2.73 -6.01 7.33
CA GLN A 197 -2.40 -7.34 6.80
C GLN A 197 -0.91 -7.51 6.55
N ASN A 198 -0.19 -6.41 6.34
CA ASN A 198 1.26 -6.39 6.28
C ASN A 198 1.86 -6.30 7.69
N ASP A 199 3.02 -6.91 7.88
CA ASP A 199 3.80 -6.77 9.11
C ASP A 199 4.45 -5.39 9.16
N LEU A 200 3.96 -4.55 10.05
CA LEU A 200 4.46 -3.19 10.27
C LEU A 200 5.26 -3.04 11.58
N GLY A 201 5.53 -4.16 12.24
CA GLY A 201 6.20 -4.17 13.55
C GLY A 201 5.24 -3.96 14.73
N MET A 202 5.75 -4.17 15.94
CA MET A 202 4.90 -4.28 17.13
C MET A 202 4.33 -2.97 17.67
N ARG A 203 4.93 -1.83 17.32
CA ARG A 203 4.59 -0.52 17.88
C ARG A 203 4.05 0.43 16.81
N THR A 204 3.28 -0.11 15.87
CA THR A 204 2.69 0.65 14.78
C THR A 204 1.17 0.68 14.92
N ASP A 205 0.61 1.89 14.97
CA ASP A 205 -0.80 2.16 14.85
C ASP A 205 -1.10 2.64 13.43
N VAL A 206 -2.21 2.19 12.84
CA VAL A 206 -2.58 2.52 11.46
C VAL A 206 -3.92 3.27 11.45
N LEU A 207 -3.93 4.41 10.80
CA LEU A 207 -5.13 5.12 10.40
C LEU A 207 -5.31 4.93 8.89
N ASP A 208 -6.29 4.11 8.54
CA ASP A 208 -6.52 3.63 7.19
C ASP A 208 -7.65 4.39 6.49
N ASN A 209 -7.59 4.48 5.15
CA ASN A 209 -8.64 5.06 4.29
C ASN A 209 -9.08 6.47 4.72
N CYS A 210 -8.13 7.35 5.01
CA CYS A 210 -8.42 8.73 5.41
C CYS A 210 -7.57 9.74 4.62
N PRO A 211 -8.09 10.96 4.36
CA PRO A 211 -7.30 12.03 3.75
C PRO A 211 -6.06 12.33 4.58
N LYS A 212 -4.91 12.41 3.91
CA LYS A 212 -3.58 12.43 4.53
C LYS A 212 -3.39 13.55 5.55
N SER A 213 -3.70 14.79 5.16
CA SER A 213 -3.57 15.96 6.04
C SER A 213 -4.44 15.86 7.30
N GLN A 214 -5.67 15.33 7.16
CA GLN A 214 -6.58 15.13 8.28
C GLN A 214 -6.09 14.00 9.21
N GLY A 215 -5.66 12.89 8.62
CA GLY A 215 -5.11 11.75 9.35
C GLY A 215 -3.86 12.13 10.17
N MET A 216 -2.91 12.83 9.55
CA MET A 216 -1.72 13.34 10.23
C MET A 216 -2.07 14.22 11.44
N ARG A 217 -3.03 15.13 11.28
CA ARG A 217 -3.51 16.00 12.37
C ARG A 217 -4.15 15.21 13.50
N MET A 218 -4.91 14.18 13.16
CA MET A 218 -5.60 13.31 14.12
C MET A 218 -4.61 12.51 14.96
N VAL A 219 -3.69 11.78 14.32
CA VAL A 219 -2.71 10.93 15.03
C VAL A 219 -1.73 11.76 15.86
N LEU A 220 -1.34 12.96 15.39
CA LEU A 220 -0.47 13.87 16.13
C LEU A 220 -1.08 14.28 17.47
N ARG A 221 -2.39 14.52 17.51
CA ARG A 221 -3.10 14.98 18.73
C ARG A 221 -3.46 13.83 19.68
N SER A 222 -3.67 12.63 19.16
CA SER A 222 -4.29 11.55 19.95
C SER A 222 -3.33 10.41 20.32
N MET A 223 -2.29 10.15 19.49
CA MET A 223 -1.50 8.92 19.60
C MET A 223 -0.08 9.15 20.15
N SER A 224 0.37 10.40 20.29
CA SER A 224 1.74 10.75 20.73
C SER A 224 2.83 9.96 20.01
N PRO A 225 2.87 9.98 18.66
CA PRO A 225 3.82 9.20 17.88
C PRO A 225 5.22 9.76 17.99
N GLN A 226 6.24 8.90 17.93
CA GLN A 226 7.62 9.29 17.71
C GLN A 226 7.91 9.48 16.22
N ILE A 227 7.21 8.72 15.36
CA ILE A 227 7.27 8.81 13.90
C ILE A 227 5.84 8.85 13.36
N ILE A 228 5.58 9.73 12.39
CA ILE A 228 4.40 9.64 11.52
C ILE A 228 4.89 9.22 10.14
N ALA A 229 4.36 8.09 9.66
CA ALA A 229 4.69 7.55 8.34
C ALA A 229 3.51 7.70 7.38
N MET A 230 3.79 8.08 6.12
CA MET A 230 2.78 8.30 5.09
C MET A 230 3.32 8.02 3.70
N ASP A 231 2.45 7.63 2.78
CA ASP A 231 2.81 7.40 1.37
C ASP A 231 2.32 8.56 0.48
N GLU A 232 3.03 8.77 -0.63
CA GLU A 232 2.67 9.69 -1.72
C GLU A 232 2.37 11.13 -1.30
N LEU A 233 3.30 11.80 -0.63
CA LEU A 233 3.22 13.24 -0.35
C LEU A 233 3.19 14.04 -1.66
N GLY A 234 2.21 14.92 -1.82
CA GLY A 234 2.07 15.64 -3.08
C GLY A 234 1.41 17.00 -3.01
N GLY A 235 0.46 17.20 -2.12
CA GLY A 235 -0.28 18.45 -1.98
C GLY A 235 0.37 19.45 -1.04
N GLU A 236 0.02 20.73 -1.19
CA GLU A 236 0.47 21.82 -0.29
C GLU A 236 0.11 21.52 1.16
N GLU A 237 -1.12 21.10 1.40
CA GLU A 237 -1.63 20.75 2.73
C GLU A 237 -0.82 19.63 3.40
N ASP A 238 -0.30 18.67 2.63
CA ASP A 238 0.54 17.61 3.16
C ASP A 238 1.82 18.20 3.75
N PHE A 239 2.49 19.10 3.00
CA PHE A 239 3.74 19.72 3.43
C PHE A 239 3.54 20.68 4.59
N GLU A 240 2.43 21.41 4.65
CA GLU A 240 2.08 22.23 5.82
C GLU A 240 1.95 21.37 7.09
N MET A 241 1.36 20.20 6.98
CA MET A 241 1.27 19.27 8.10
C MET A 241 2.64 18.73 8.53
N LEU A 242 3.59 18.52 7.60
CA LEU A 242 4.96 18.12 7.98
C LEU A 242 5.62 19.12 8.93
N TYR A 243 5.45 20.42 8.69
CA TYR A 243 5.95 21.44 9.62
C TYR A 243 5.38 21.27 11.03
N GLN A 244 4.07 21.07 11.15
CA GLN A 244 3.42 20.87 12.46
C GLN A 244 3.94 19.62 13.18
N ILE A 245 4.15 18.52 12.44
CA ILE A 245 4.70 17.26 12.97
C ILE A 245 6.12 17.48 13.49
N ILE A 246 6.99 18.11 12.69
CA ILE A 246 8.39 18.34 13.04
C ILE A 246 8.50 19.27 14.25
N TYR A 247 7.72 20.38 14.28
CA TYR A 247 7.69 21.29 15.42
C TYR A 247 7.14 20.66 16.70
N SER A 248 6.31 19.62 16.61
CA SER A 248 5.85 18.87 17.77
C SER A 248 6.90 17.92 18.36
N GLY A 249 8.04 17.74 17.67
CA GLY A 249 9.11 16.83 18.06
C GLY A 249 8.97 15.42 17.50
N SER A 250 7.91 15.13 16.74
CA SER A 250 7.76 13.85 16.02
C SER A 250 8.62 13.84 14.74
N ARG A 251 9.03 12.66 14.30
CA ARG A 251 9.75 12.46 13.03
C ARG A 251 8.80 12.12 11.92
N ILE A 252 9.22 12.40 10.69
CA ILE A 252 8.49 12.02 9.48
C ILE A 252 9.24 10.92 8.73
N LEU A 253 8.48 10.00 8.16
CA LEU A 253 8.96 8.99 7.23
C LEU A 253 7.94 8.90 6.09
N GLY A 254 8.25 9.48 4.94
CA GLY A 254 7.28 9.59 3.85
C GLY A 254 7.84 9.23 2.49
N THR A 255 6.97 9.09 1.50
CA THR A 255 7.38 8.92 0.11
C THR A 255 6.94 10.08 -0.77
N VAL A 256 7.70 10.34 -1.81
CA VAL A 256 7.38 11.33 -2.85
C VAL A 256 7.64 10.75 -4.23
N HIS A 257 6.82 11.14 -5.21
CA HIS A 257 7.07 10.82 -6.60
C HIS A 257 8.05 11.78 -7.24
N GLY A 258 9.02 11.23 -7.99
CA GLY A 258 9.93 12.02 -8.80
C GLY A 258 10.80 11.15 -9.71
N ASP A 259 11.18 11.72 -10.84
CA ASP A 259 12.01 11.05 -11.84
C ASP A 259 13.50 11.11 -11.51
N SER A 260 13.91 12.15 -10.80
CA SER A 260 15.28 12.34 -10.35
C SER A 260 15.34 13.10 -9.02
N LEU A 261 16.48 12.98 -8.33
CA LEU A 261 16.75 13.77 -7.13
C LEU A 261 16.66 15.28 -7.42
N LEU A 262 17.19 15.73 -8.56
CA LEU A 262 17.19 17.14 -8.95
C LEU A 262 15.76 17.69 -9.14
N ASP A 263 14.84 16.88 -9.68
CA ASP A 263 13.45 17.33 -9.88
C ASP A 263 12.71 17.50 -8.57
N ILE A 264 12.98 16.63 -7.61
CA ILE A 264 12.38 16.70 -6.28
C ILE A 264 12.92 17.89 -5.51
N VAL A 265 14.22 18.10 -5.52
CA VAL A 265 14.86 19.21 -4.80
C VAL A 265 14.44 20.58 -5.36
N LYS A 266 14.00 20.66 -6.61
CA LYS A 266 13.44 21.88 -7.20
C LYS A 266 12.02 22.21 -6.73
N LYS A 267 11.31 21.27 -6.12
CA LYS A 267 9.96 21.53 -5.59
C LYS A 267 10.03 22.51 -4.42
N PRO A 268 9.28 23.62 -4.43
CA PRO A 268 9.40 24.67 -3.41
C PRO A 268 9.30 24.19 -1.97
N TYR A 269 8.38 23.25 -1.72
CA TYR A 269 8.18 22.68 -0.37
C TYR A 269 9.40 21.90 0.12
N ILE A 270 10.02 21.10 -0.76
CA ILE A 270 11.23 20.34 -0.43
C ILE A 270 12.41 21.30 -0.19
N GLN A 271 12.54 22.34 -1.03
CA GLN A 271 13.57 23.36 -0.84
C GLN A 271 13.46 24.05 0.52
N ASN A 272 12.25 24.37 0.96
CA ASN A 272 12.03 25.00 2.25
C ASN A 272 12.43 24.06 3.39
N LEU A 273 12.00 22.78 3.35
CA LEU A 273 12.39 21.80 4.36
C LEU A 273 13.91 21.61 4.45
N LEU A 274 14.61 21.62 3.31
CA LEU A 274 16.08 21.51 3.26
C LEU A 274 16.75 22.78 3.81
N LYS A 275 16.31 23.98 3.40
CA LYS A 275 16.86 25.26 3.88
C LYS A 275 16.70 25.44 5.39
N GLU A 276 15.62 24.96 5.95
CA GLU A 276 15.32 25.02 7.38
C GLU A 276 15.92 23.85 8.17
N ASN A 277 16.71 22.97 7.53
CA ASN A 277 17.28 21.75 8.10
C ASN A 277 16.22 20.82 8.73
N MET A 278 15.01 20.84 8.20
CA MET A 278 13.91 20.02 8.67
C MET A 278 13.86 18.64 8.01
N LEU A 279 14.56 18.46 6.89
CA LEU A 279 14.69 17.20 6.17
C LEU A 279 16.16 16.76 6.20
N GLN A 280 16.46 15.70 6.97
CA GLN A 280 17.82 15.21 7.17
C GLN A 280 18.22 14.08 6.24
N ARG A 281 17.23 13.38 5.65
CA ARG A 281 17.50 12.24 4.76
C ARG A 281 16.59 12.27 3.54
N LEU A 282 17.22 12.17 2.36
CA LEU A 282 16.59 11.90 1.08
C LEU A 282 17.07 10.54 0.58
N VAL A 283 16.18 9.58 0.45
CA VAL A 283 16.46 8.24 -0.06
C VAL A 283 16.01 8.15 -1.50
N TRP A 284 16.93 7.86 -2.41
CA TRP A 284 16.61 7.68 -3.82
C TRP A 284 16.72 6.23 -4.23
N ILE A 285 15.60 5.66 -4.66
CA ILE A 285 15.53 4.28 -5.13
C ILE A 285 15.41 4.29 -6.65
N GLN A 286 16.32 3.58 -7.30
CA GLN A 286 16.36 3.36 -8.74
C GLN A 286 16.17 1.89 -9.06
N LYS A 287 15.63 1.59 -10.24
CA LYS A 287 15.56 0.24 -10.78
C LYS A 287 16.25 0.23 -12.14
N ALA A 288 17.26 -0.58 -12.28
CA ALA A 288 17.94 -0.80 -13.54
C ALA A 288 17.12 -1.70 -14.48
N ASP A 289 17.45 -1.73 -15.76
CA ASP A 289 16.74 -2.53 -16.76
C ASP A 289 16.81 -4.04 -16.48
N ASN A 290 17.84 -4.50 -15.79
CA ASN A 290 17.97 -5.89 -15.31
C ASN A 290 17.08 -6.20 -14.09
N GLY A 291 16.32 -5.22 -13.59
CA GLY A 291 15.43 -5.36 -12.43
C GLY A 291 16.09 -5.11 -11.08
N GLU A 292 17.41 -4.94 -11.03
CA GLU A 292 18.16 -4.65 -9.81
C GLU A 292 17.82 -3.27 -9.26
N ARG A 293 17.72 -3.15 -7.93
CA ARG A 293 17.44 -1.88 -7.27
C ARG A 293 18.68 -1.34 -6.60
N THR A 294 18.93 -0.06 -6.84
CA THR A 294 20.00 0.71 -6.17
C THR A 294 19.33 1.72 -5.23
N VAL A 295 19.81 1.77 -4.00
CA VAL A 295 19.33 2.71 -2.97
C VAL A 295 20.49 3.62 -2.60
N LYS A 296 20.26 4.93 -2.72
CA LYS A 296 21.22 5.96 -2.31
C LYS A 296 20.56 6.87 -1.27
N VAL A 297 21.33 7.23 -0.25
CA VAL A 297 20.87 8.11 0.82
C VAL A 297 21.67 9.39 0.76
N TYR A 298 20.97 10.52 0.83
CA TYR A 298 21.57 11.85 0.84
C TYR A 298 21.22 12.59 2.13
N ASP A 299 22.14 13.37 2.62
CA ASP A 299 21.94 14.25 3.78
C ASP A 299 21.22 15.56 3.39
N GLU A 300 21.09 16.48 4.35
CA GLU A 300 20.50 17.81 4.16
C GLU A 300 21.27 18.73 3.20
N ARG A 301 22.53 18.42 2.91
CA ARG A 301 23.39 19.13 1.93
C ARG A 301 23.39 18.46 0.57
N LEU A 302 22.64 17.37 0.41
CA LEU A 302 22.62 16.51 -0.77
C LEU A 302 23.95 15.79 -1.01
N GLU A 303 24.73 15.57 0.03
CA GLU A 303 25.91 14.72 0.00
C GLU A 303 25.48 13.27 0.27
N GLU A 304 26.07 12.29 -0.47
CA GLU A 304 25.73 10.87 -0.32
C GLU A 304 26.27 10.38 1.03
N VAL A 305 25.37 9.78 1.81
CA VAL A 305 25.71 9.16 3.10
C VAL A 305 26.21 7.74 2.83
N CYS A 306 27.43 7.46 3.28
CA CYS A 306 28.11 6.15 3.10
C CYS A 306 27.92 5.25 4.31
#